data_090e9af29fff0d212d40d68c35a0421b
#
_entry.id   090e9af29fff0d212d40d68c35a0421b
#
_cell.length_a   1.000
_cell.length_b   1.000
_cell.length_c   1.000
_cell.angle_alpha   90.00
_cell.angle_beta   90.00
_cell.angle_gamma   90.00
#
_symmetry.space_group_name_H-M   'P 1'
#
loop_
_entity.id
_entity.type
_entity.pdbx_description
1 polymer ?
#
loop_
_entity_poly.entity_id
_entity_poly.type
_entity_poly.pdbx_seq_one_letter_code
_entity_poly.pdbx_strand_id
1 'polypeptide(L)'
;MRMKKFFNEWKWVILAGFLLLVFAFCIRFYNLTLLPVFADEAIYIRWSQVMNAEPTLRFLPLSDGKQPLFMWILMFFINKVSNPLFAGRIISVFSGIGTLIGIFAVSYLLFKNKLVSLLSVLIWAICPLSFFFDRMALVDSMMTMFGVWTLFFGILTTKTKRLDMALIAGFCFGCGMLTKSPAIFFLLLLPVTWILVKKPKDLIKVIPLFVVVTVVGYGMYNILRLGPNFNMIASRNQDYVLPISRIWTYPTDPLIPHFIDVFVKWFPKMGPWPIFALILFGLSASWKKYWREKVIIVISWLGPLVILAEFGRAFTVRYILFTFPVLFILMASGILVKNKIIKSLFYLFLFLFIGTSLVFDYHLLTNPAKANLPRSERSGYLEEWTAGDGIKEVAEYLKSEELKNPNKKIVVGTEGFFGTLPDGLQIYLNRNPKIIVIGVGLNLNEVPESLLESKIAGNKTYLVINKSRLKVDSDKLGLELIASYNKSPRKDINSSEYINNGPQEVLLFFELK
;
A
#
# COMPACT_ATOMS: atom_id res chain seq x y z
N MET A 1 -29.33 -34.08 2.03
CA MET A 1 -28.48 -34.70 3.07
C MET A 1 -27.04 -34.16 3.11
N ARG A 2 -26.33 -34.03 2.00
CA ARG A 2 -24.93 -33.47 1.96
C ARG A 2 -24.82 -32.01 2.46
N MET A 3 -25.77 -31.12 2.11
CA MET A 3 -25.73 -29.70 2.55
C MET A 3 -25.90 -29.54 4.07
N LYS A 4 -26.85 -30.26 4.71
CA LYS A 4 -27.03 -30.21 6.17
C LYS A 4 -25.77 -30.68 6.92
N LYS A 5 -25.09 -31.73 6.43
CA LYS A 5 -23.84 -32.21 7.02
C LYS A 5 -22.74 -31.17 6.88
N PHE A 6 -22.56 -30.61 5.68
CA PHE A 6 -21.61 -29.52 5.45
C PHE A 6 -21.85 -28.34 6.39
N PHE A 7 -23.11 -27.86 6.46
CA PHE A 7 -23.45 -26.73 7.33
C PHE A 7 -23.16 -27.03 8.81
N ASN A 8 -23.49 -28.22 9.30
CA ASN A 8 -23.18 -28.59 10.68
C ASN A 8 -21.69 -28.66 10.97
N GLU A 9 -20.85 -29.08 10.01
CA GLU A 9 -19.40 -29.14 10.16
C GLU A 9 -18.74 -27.76 10.08
N TRP A 10 -19.36 -26.80 9.38
CA TRP A 10 -18.76 -25.51 9.06
C TRP A 10 -19.39 -24.32 9.79
N LYS A 11 -20.56 -24.49 10.42
CA LYS A 11 -21.32 -23.38 11.03
C LYS A 11 -20.49 -22.48 11.94
N TRP A 12 -19.68 -23.06 12.81
CA TRP A 12 -18.83 -22.30 13.73
C TRP A 12 -17.65 -21.62 13.03
N VAL A 13 -17.12 -22.23 12.00
CA VAL A 13 -16.05 -21.67 11.19
C VAL A 13 -16.58 -20.50 10.35
N ILE A 14 -17.76 -20.65 9.76
CA ILE A 14 -18.43 -19.59 9.00
C ILE A 14 -18.75 -18.42 9.92
N LEU A 15 -19.32 -18.68 11.11
CA LEU A 15 -19.61 -17.66 12.10
C LEU A 15 -18.34 -16.93 12.55
N ALA A 16 -17.31 -17.67 12.96
CA ALA A 16 -16.04 -17.08 13.40
C ALA A 16 -15.35 -16.30 12.27
N GLY A 17 -15.35 -16.83 11.04
CA GLY A 17 -14.82 -16.15 9.86
C GLY A 17 -15.59 -14.86 9.55
N PHE A 18 -16.92 -14.90 9.60
CA PHE A 18 -17.75 -13.71 9.42
C PHE A 18 -17.47 -12.65 10.48
N LEU A 19 -17.42 -13.03 11.76
CA LEU A 19 -17.10 -12.11 12.85
C LEU A 19 -15.70 -11.49 12.70
N LEU A 20 -14.72 -12.28 12.28
CA LEU A 20 -13.37 -11.77 11.98
C LEU A 20 -13.35 -10.78 10.81
N LEU A 21 -14.12 -11.03 9.75
CA LEU A 21 -14.23 -10.12 8.61
C LEU A 21 -14.93 -8.82 9.01
N VAL A 22 -16.03 -8.90 9.77
CA VAL A 22 -16.72 -7.72 10.30
C VAL A 22 -15.80 -6.92 11.22
N PHE A 23 -15.12 -7.57 12.16
CA PHE A 23 -14.14 -6.93 13.02
C PHE A 23 -13.04 -6.23 12.20
N ALA A 24 -12.42 -6.94 11.26
CA ALA A 24 -11.36 -6.40 10.41
C ALA A 24 -11.84 -5.21 9.57
N PHE A 25 -13.07 -5.27 9.06
CA PHE A 25 -13.70 -4.16 8.33
C PHE A 25 -13.93 -2.96 9.25
N CYS A 26 -14.56 -3.16 10.42
CA CYS A 26 -14.86 -2.09 11.35
C CYS A 26 -13.61 -1.32 11.81
N ILE A 27 -12.54 -2.03 12.20
CA ILE A 27 -11.31 -1.37 12.64
C ILE A 27 -10.59 -0.64 11.49
N ARG A 28 -10.64 -1.15 10.26
CA ARG A 28 -10.06 -0.48 9.08
C ARG A 28 -10.88 0.73 8.64
N PHE A 29 -12.19 0.68 8.82
CA PHE A 29 -13.11 1.74 8.43
C PHE A 29 -13.14 2.90 9.44
N TYR A 30 -12.97 2.60 10.74
CA TYR A 30 -13.04 3.58 11.81
C TYR A 30 -11.93 4.64 11.66
N ASN A 31 -12.30 5.93 11.78
CA ASN A 31 -11.41 7.08 11.63
C ASN A 31 -10.48 6.99 10.40
N LEU A 32 -11.00 6.56 9.26
CA LEU A 32 -10.20 6.23 8.08
C LEU A 32 -9.42 7.44 7.54
N THR A 33 -9.86 8.66 7.80
CA THR A 33 -9.23 9.92 7.35
C THR A 33 -8.50 10.67 8.49
N LEU A 34 -8.26 10.03 9.64
CA LEU A 34 -7.53 10.65 10.76
C LEU A 34 -6.09 10.99 10.38
N LEU A 35 -5.39 10.08 9.70
CA LEU A 35 -4.08 10.37 9.15
C LEU A 35 -4.24 11.32 7.96
N PRO A 36 -3.47 12.42 7.85
CA PRO A 36 -3.53 13.33 6.72
C PRO A 36 -3.23 12.64 5.38
N VAL A 37 -3.52 13.31 4.27
CA VAL A 37 -3.21 12.78 2.94
C VAL A 37 -1.69 12.65 2.76
N PHE A 38 -1.26 11.51 2.23
CA PHE A 38 0.14 11.26 1.86
C PHE A 38 0.36 11.57 0.36
N ALA A 39 1.60 11.91 0.00
CA ALA A 39 1.95 12.33 -1.36
C ALA A 39 1.42 11.40 -2.47
N ASP A 40 1.69 10.08 -2.39
CA ASP A 40 1.22 9.14 -3.42
C ASP A 40 -0.32 8.98 -3.42
N GLU A 41 -0.99 9.12 -2.24
CA GLU A 41 -2.45 9.12 -2.18
C GLU A 41 -3.04 10.32 -2.92
N ALA A 42 -2.45 11.52 -2.71
CA ALA A 42 -2.85 12.74 -3.39
C ALA A 42 -2.79 12.57 -4.91
N ILE A 43 -1.66 12.06 -5.42
CA ILE A 43 -1.44 11.79 -6.83
C ILE A 43 -2.49 10.82 -7.39
N TYR A 44 -2.69 9.66 -6.75
CA TYR A 44 -3.61 8.64 -7.26
C TYR A 44 -5.06 9.11 -7.27
N ILE A 45 -5.47 9.84 -6.22
CA ILE A 45 -6.81 10.42 -6.15
C ILE A 45 -6.97 11.51 -7.20
N ARG A 46 -5.95 12.40 -7.37
CA ARG A 46 -6.00 13.46 -8.39
C ARG A 46 -6.09 12.90 -9.79
N TRP A 47 -5.26 11.91 -10.13
CA TRP A 47 -5.35 11.24 -11.42
C TRP A 47 -6.73 10.62 -11.67
N SER A 48 -7.34 10.01 -10.64
CA SER A 48 -8.68 9.45 -10.78
C SER A 48 -9.73 10.52 -11.06
N GLN A 49 -9.59 11.71 -10.46
CA GLN A 49 -10.47 12.86 -10.74
C GLN A 49 -10.29 13.36 -12.17
N VAL A 50 -9.04 13.54 -12.61
CA VAL A 50 -8.72 13.99 -13.99
C VAL A 50 -9.23 12.99 -15.02
N MET A 51 -8.92 11.70 -14.85
CA MET A 51 -9.40 10.64 -15.75
C MET A 51 -10.92 10.51 -15.78
N ASN A 52 -11.60 10.83 -14.67
CA ASN A 52 -13.05 10.84 -14.63
C ASN A 52 -13.66 12.03 -15.37
N ALA A 53 -13.01 13.19 -15.32
CA ALA A 53 -13.45 14.39 -16.01
C ALA A 53 -13.14 14.37 -17.51
N GLU A 54 -11.98 13.77 -17.89
CA GLU A 54 -11.47 13.79 -19.27
C GLU A 54 -11.25 12.34 -19.78
N PRO A 55 -12.17 11.81 -20.61
CA PRO A 55 -12.09 10.45 -21.12
C PRO A 55 -10.84 10.12 -21.94
N THR A 56 -10.22 11.11 -22.58
CA THR A 56 -9.00 10.92 -23.39
C THR A 56 -7.77 10.63 -22.52
N LEU A 57 -7.83 10.96 -21.23
CA LEU A 57 -6.74 10.78 -20.27
C LEU A 57 -6.82 9.49 -19.43
N ARG A 58 -7.57 8.46 -19.88
CA ARG A 58 -7.74 7.19 -19.13
C ARG A 58 -6.43 6.46 -18.79
N PHE A 59 -5.35 6.77 -19.47
CA PHE A 59 -4.03 6.20 -19.26
C PHE A 59 -3.04 7.20 -18.62
N LEU A 60 -3.52 8.27 -18.01
CA LEU A 60 -2.70 9.31 -17.38
C LEU A 60 -1.60 8.76 -16.43
N PRO A 61 -1.83 7.73 -15.58
CA PRO A 61 -0.80 7.18 -14.70
C PRO A 61 0.45 6.65 -15.44
N LEU A 62 0.32 6.25 -16.70
CA LEU A 62 1.46 5.81 -17.51
C LEU A 62 2.47 6.93 -17.77
N SER A 63 2.08 8.20 -17.71
CA SER A 63 3.02 9.32 -17.85
C SER A 63 4.12 9.33 -16.78
N ASP A 64 3.85 8.72 -15.60
CA ASP A 64 4.83 8.48 -14.53
C ASP A 64 5.18 6.97 -14.40
N GLY A 65 4.92 6.17 -15.43
CA GLY A 65 5.23 4.75 -15.47
C GLY A 65 4.43 3.88 -14.48
N LYS A 66 3.28 4.37 -13.99
CA LYS A 66 2.42 3.66 -13.03
C LYS A 66 1.23 2.99 -13.69
N GLN A 67 0.86 1.81 -13.23
CA GLN A 67 -0.26 1.05 -13.73
C GLN A 67 -1.59 1.61 -13.18
N PRO A 68 -2.66 1.68 -13.99
CA PRO A 68 -3.83 2.50 -13.69
C PRO A 68 -4.98 1.79 -12.96
N LEU A 69 -4.95 0.47 -12.69
CA LEU A 69 -6.13 -0.28 -12.24
C LEU A 69 -6.76 0.28 -10.96
N PHE A 70 -5.95 0.66 -9.97
CA PHE A 70 -6.45 1.27 -8.73
C PHE A 70 -7.22 2.56 -9.02
N MET A 71 -6.66 3.43 -9.85
CA MET A 71 -7.25 4.70 -10.24
C MET A 71 -8.49 4.50 -11.12
N TRP A 72 -8.49 3.52 -12.02
CA TRP A 72 -9.68 3.15 -12.80
C TRP A 72 -10.84 2.73 -11.90
N ILE A 73 -10.59 1.94 -10.86
CA ILE A 73 -11.62 1.56 -9.90
C ILE A 73 -12.09 2.79 -9.12
N LEU A 74 -11.16 3.64 -8.67
CA LEU A 74 -11.49 4.84 -7.90
C LEU A 74 -12.37 5.82 -8.70
N MET A 75 -12.18 5.94 -10.00
CA MET A 75 -13.01 6.79 -10.87
C MET A 75 -14.52 6.53 -10.71
N PHE A 76 -14.94 5.28 -10.48
CA PHE A 76 -16.35 4.94 -10.31
C PHE A 76 -16.94 5.48 -9.00
N PHE A 77 -16.11 5.78 -8.01
CA PHE A 77 -16.52 6.17 -6.66
C PHE A 77 -16.21 7.62 -6.32
N ILE A 78 -15.22 8.24 -6.98
CA ILE A 78 -14.65 9.52 -6.60
C ILE A 78 -15.69 10.67 -6.53
N ASN A 79 -16.70 10.64 -7.40
CA ASN A 79 -17.76 11.66 -7.43
C ASN A 79 -18.97 11.31 -6.54
N LYS A 80 -19.05 10.08 -6.03
CA LYS A 80 -20.16 9.61 -5.18
C LYS A 80 -19.92 9.85 -3.70
N VAL A 81 -18.69 10.19 -3.33
CA VAL A 81 -18.25 10.42 -1.95
C VAL A 81 -17.78 11.86 -1.81
N SER A 82 -18.21 12.53 -0.74
CA SER A 82 -17.85 13.94 -0.49
C SER A 82 -16.36 14.14 -0.16
N ASN A 83 -15.78 13.19 0.59
CA ASN A 83 -14.37 13.24 0.95
C ASN A 83 -13.53 12.38 -0.01
N PRO A 84 -12.68 12.98 -0.85
CA PRO A 84 -11.89 12.25 -1.84
C PRO A 84 -10.85 11.31 -1.23
N LEU A 85 -10.27 11.66 -0.08
CA LEU A 85 -9.33 10.81 0.64
C LEU A 85 -10.02 9.54 1.16
N PHE A 86 -11.23 9.68 1.71
CA PHE A 86 -12.04 8.53 2.11
C PHE A 86 -12.36 7.63 0.92
N ALA A 87 -12.74 8.21 -0.23
CA ALA A 87 -13.04 7.46 -1.44
C ALA A 87 -11.85 6.62 -1.93
N GLY A 88 -10.63 7.15 -1.86
CA GLY A 88 -9.42 6.39 -2.18
C GLY A 88 -9.12 5.27 -1.18
N ARG A 89 -9.18 5.58 0.11
CA ARG A 89 -8.82 4.64 1.19
C ARG A 89 -9.78 3.46 1.31
N ILE A 90 -11.07 3.67 1.08
CA ILE A 90 -12.05 2.57 1.17
C ILE A 90 -11.78 1.45 0.16
N ILE A 91 -11.16 1.74 -1.00
CA ILE A 91 -10.77 0.72 -1.97
C ILE A 91 -9.68 -0.19 -1.39
N SER A 92 -8.71 0.38 -0.68
CA SER A 92 -7.67 -0.41 0.01
C SER A 92 -8.25 -1.24 1.16
N VAL A 93 -9.24 -0.70 1.89
CA VAL A 93 -9.97 -1.48 2.91
C VAL A 93 -10.64 -2.71 2.28
N PHE A 94 -11.37 -2.56 1.17
CA PHE A 94 -11.99 -3.69 0.48
C PHE A 94 -10.94 -4.66 -0.08
N SER A 95 -9.82 -4.17 -0.57
CA SER A 95 -8.70 -5.01 -1.02
C SER A 95 -8.12 -5.82 0.14
N GLY A 96 -7.95 -5.22 1.32
CA GLY A 96 -7.54 -5.92 2.55
C GLY A 96 -8.52 -7.02 2.98
N ILE A 97 -9.84 -6.75 2.89
CA ILE A 97 -10.87 -7.78 3.16
C ILE A 97 -10.80 -8.90 2.11
N GLY A 98 -10.62 -8.58 0.83
CA GLY A 98 -10.39 -9.57 -0.22
C GLY A 98 -9.15 -10.44 0.02
N THR A 99 -8.08 -9.84 0.58
CA THR A 99 -6.87 -10.56 1.02
C THR A 99 -7.16 -11.52 2.17
N LEU A 100 -7.94 -11.10 3.19
CA LEU A 100 -8.34 -11.97 4.32
C LEU A 100 -9.08 -13.22 3.85
N ILE A 101 -10.02 -13.07 2.93
CA ILE A 101 -10.76 -14.19 2.34
C ILE A 101 -9.81 -15.11 1.56
N GLY A 102 -8.90 -14.53 0.77
CA GLY A 102 -7.88 -15.26 0.03
C GLY A 102 -6.91 -16.03 0.94
N ILE A 103 -6.46 -15.43 2.05
CA ILE A 103 -5.60 -16.09 3.06
C ILE A 103 -6.31 -17.30 3.66
N PHE A 104 -7.60 -17.18 4.02
CA PHE A 104 -8.38 -18.32 4.49
C PHE A 104 -8.39 -19.44 3.45
N ALA A 105 -8.68 -19.09 2.19
CA ALA A 105 -8.78 -20.04 1.09
C ALA A 105 -7.46 -20.76 0.82
N VAL A 106 -6.33 -20.03 0.72
CA VAL A 106 -4.99 -20.60 0.52
C VAL A 106 -4.60 -21.50 1.69
N SER A 107 -4.76 -21.00 2.92
CA SER A 107 -4.42 -21.74 4.14
C SER A 107 -5.19 -23.05 4.24
N TYR A 108 -6.52 -23.01 4.00
CA TYR A 108 -7.35 -24.22 4.02
C TYR A 108 -7.01 -25.17 2.89
N LEU A 109 -6.68 -24.66 1.69
CA LEU A 109 -6.28 -25.48 0.54
C LEU A 109 -4.98 -26.25 0.80
N LEU A 110 -4.03 -25.62 1.52
CA LEU A 110 -2.73 -26.20 1.86
C LEU A 110 -2.84 -27.17 3.05
N PHE A 111 -3.34 -26.72 4.18
CA PHE A 111 -3.28 -27.49 5.44
C PHE A 111 -4.52 -28.31 5.74
N LYS A 112 -5.66 -28.09 5.07
CA LYS A 112 -6.95 -28.72 5.35
C LYS A 112 -7.34 -28.63 6.83
N ASN A 113 -6.95 -27.54 7.49
CA ASN A 113 -7.18 -27.29 8.90
C ASN A 113 -7.87 -25.93 9.10
N LYS A 114 -9.11 -25.98 9.60
CA LYS A 114 -9.96 -24.80 9.80
C LYS A 114 -9.35 -23.80 10.79
N LEU A 115 -8.71 -24.30 11.84
CA LEU A 115 -8.12 -23.47 12.88
C LEU A 115 -6.87 -22.72 12.38
N VAL A 116 -6.01 -23.38 11.61
CA VAL A 116 -4.88 -22.72 10.92
C VAL A 116 -5.41 -21.59 10.03
N SER A 117 -6.50 -21.83 9.28
CA SER A 117 -7.06 -20.83 8.38
C SER A 117 -7.64 -19.62 9.12
N LEU A 118 -8.43 -19.84 10.18
CA LEU A 118 -8.98 -18.75 11.00
C LEU A 118 -7.87 -17.95 11.68
N LEU A 119 -6.84 -18.64 12.18
CA LEU A 119 -5.70 -17.99 12.83
C LEU A 119 -4.88 -17.16 11.83
N SER A 120 -4.68 -17.64 10.60
CA SER A 120 -4.02 -16.86 9.54
C SER A 120 -4.78 -15.56 9.23
N VAL A 121 -6.11 -15.63 9.17
CA VAL A 121 -6.99 -14.47 9.00
C VAL A 121 -6.86 -13.50 10.17
N LEU A 122 -6.89 -14.01 11.41
CA LEU A 122 -6.75 -13.17 12.62
C LEU A 122 -5.40 -12.42 12.60
N ILE A 123 -4.29 -13.14 12.32
CA ILE A 123 -2.95 -12.52 12.28
C ILE A 123 -2.90 -11.39 11.25
N TRP A 124 -3.42 -11.60 10.03
CA TRP A 124 -3.50 -10.53 9.02
C TRP A 124 -4.39 -9.38 9.47
N ALA A 125 -5.55 -9.68 10.06
CA ALA A 125 -6.53 -8.69 10.45
C ALA A 125 -5.97 -7.62 11.41
N ILE A 126 -5.07 -8.04 12.32
CA ILE A 126 -4.52 -7.19 13.40
C ILE A 126 -3.04 -6.85 13.22
N CYS A 127 -2.32 -7.41 12.24
CA CYS A 127 -0.91 -7.10 12.07
C CYS A 127 -0.75 -5.62 11.66
N PRO A 128 0.09 -4.83 12.37
CA PRO A 128 0.31 -3.42 12.08
C PRO A 128 0.62 -3.13 10.62
N LEU A 129 1.42 -3.98 9.96
CA LEU A 129 1.79 -3.81 8.55
C LEU A 129 0.57 -3.81 7.63
N SER A 130 -0.24 -4.86 7.69
CA SER A 130 -1.45 -4.98 6.86
C SER A 130 -2.49 -3.93 7.27
N PHE A 131 -2.65 -3.72 8.59
CA PHE A 131 -3.61 -2.76 9.12
C PHE A 131 -3.32 -1.33 8.63
N PHE A 132 -2.04 -0.90 8.67
CA PHE A 132 -1.62 0.41 8.20
C PHE A 132 -1.88 0.60 6.70
N PHE A 133 -1.36 -0.30 5.85
CA PHE A 133 -1.46 -0.12 4.40
C PHE A 133 -2.85 -0.40 3.83
N ASP A 134 -3.65 -1.26 4.44
CA ASP A 134 -5.06 -1.46 4.04
C ASP A 134 -5.92 -0.20 4.29
N ARG A 135 -5.41 0.79 5.03
CA ARG A 135 -6.08 2.06 5.32
C ARG A 135 -5.55 3.25 4.50
N MET A 136 -4.59 3.01 3.60
CA MET A 136 -3.99 4.04 2.75
C MET A 136 -4.47 3.91 1.30
N ALA A 137 -4.75 5.01 0.61
CA ALA A 137 -5.16 4.99 -0.81
C ALA A 137 -3.98 4.67 -1.73
N LEU A 138 -3.40 3.48 -1.53
CA LEU A 138 -2.22 2.99 -2.23
C LEU A 138 -2.54 1.69 -2.98
N VAL A 139 -1.78 1.44 -4.04
CA VAL A 139 -1.94 0.26 -4.91
C VAL A 139 -1.52 -1.05 -4.23
N ASP A 140 -0.78 -1.00 -3.13
CA ASP A 140 -0.07 -2.15 -2.54
C ASP A 140 -1.03 -3.20 -1.94
N SER A 141 -2.11 -2.76 -1.27
CA SER A 141 -3.14 -3.68 -0.74
C SER A 141 -3.90 -4.39 -1.86
N MET A 142 -4.20 -3.69 -2.96
CA MET A 142 -4.87 -4.27 -4.12
C MET A 142 -3.97 -5.29 -4.83
N MET A 143 -2.70 -4.96 -5.03
CA MET A 143 -1.71 -5.90 -5.57
C MET A 143 -1.61 -7.15 -4.69
N THR A 144 -1.53 -6.98 -3.37
CA THR A 144 -1.47 -8.09 -2.40
C THR A 144 -2.68 -9.00 -2.51
N MET A 145 -3.88 -8.44 -2.63
CA MET A 145 -5.12 -9.20 -2.84
C MET A 145 -5.02 -10.07 -4.10
N PHE A 146 -4.66 -9.48 -5.24
CA PHE A 146 -4.54 -10.24 -6.47
C PHE A 146 -3.42 -11.29 -6.42
N GLY A 147 -2.34 -11.04 -5.68
CA GLY A 147 -1.28 -12.03 -5.45
C GLY A 147 -1.76 -13.28 -4.72
N VAL A 148 -2.51 -13.09 -3.63
CA VAL A 148 -3.08 -14.20 -2.85
C VAL A 148 -4.07 -15.03 -3.69
N TRP A 149 -4.93 -14.36 -4.48
CA TRP A 149 -5.87 -15.07 -5.36
C TRP A 149 -5.18 -15.74 -6.54
N THR A 150 -4.12 -15.16 -7.11
CA THR A 150 -3.29 -15.81 -8.11
C THR A 150 -2.68 -17.10 -7.57
N LEU A 151 -2.12 -17.07 -6.36
CA LEU A 151 -1.56 -18.24 -5.69
C LEU A 151 -2.64 -19.29 -5.42
N PHE A 152 -3.81 -18.89 -4.92
CA PHE A 152 -4.92 -19.80 -4.65
C PHE A 152 -5.36 -20.58 -5.90
N PHE A 153 -5.65 -19.85 -6.99
CA PHE A 153 -6.08 -20.47 -8.23
C PHE A 153 -4.94 -21.22 -8.93
N GLY A 154 -3.69 -20.76 -8.80
CA GLY A 154 -2.51 -21.51 -9.26
C GLY A 154 -2.35 -22.86 -8.57
N ILE A 155 -2.54 -22.93 -7.24
CA ILE A 155 -2.56 -24.20 -6.49
C ILE A 155 -3.73 -25.08 -6.93
N LEU A 156 -4.92 -24.50 -7.15
CA LEU A 156 -6.07 -25.25 -7.66
C LEU A 156 -5.80 -25.79 -9.07
N THR A 157 -5.23 -25.01 -9.96
CA THR A 157 -4.81 -25.43 -11.31
C THR A 157 -3.88 -26.64 -11.23
N THR A 158 -2.85 -26.57 -10.38
CA THR A 158 -1.90 -27.67 -10.17
C THR A 158 -2.58 -28.94 -9.63
N LYS A 159 -3.49 -28.78 -8.65
CA LYS A 159 -4.16 -29.93 -8.01
C LYS A 159 -5.26 -30.54 -8.87
N THR A 160 -6.04 -29.72 -9.59
CA THR A 160 -7.24 -30.14 -10.32
C THR A 160 -7.01 -30.33 -11.83
N LYS A 161 -5.98 -29.70 -12.38
CA LYS A 161 -5.65 -29.70 -13.82
C LYS A 161 -6.81 -29.15 -14.68
N ARG A 162 -7.55 -28.18 -14.15
CA ARG A 162 -8.73 -27.58 -14.79
C ARG A 162 -8.36 -26.29 -15.48
N LEU A 163 -8.86 -26.10 -16.69
CA LEU A 163 -8.64 -24.89 -17.51
C LEU A 163 -9.30 -23.64 -16.88
N ASP A 164 -10.50 -23.77 -16.34
CA ASP A 164 -11.20 -22.65 -15.70
C ASP A 164 -10.41 -22.09 -14.51
N MET A 165 -9.75 -22.93 -13.71
CA MET A 165 -8.87 -22.47 -12.63
C MET A 165 -7.65 -21.71 -13.17
N ALA A 166 -7.07 -22.17 -14.29
CA ALA A 166 -5.98 -21.46 -14.95
C ALA A 166 -6.40 -20.12 -15.52
N LEU A 167 -7.59 -20.02 -16.14
CA LEU A 167 -8.14 -18.76 -16.65
C LEU A 167 -8.34 -17.75 -15.52
N ILE A 168 -8.92 -18.17 -14.37
CA ILE A 168 -9.12 -17.28 -13.23
C ILE A 168 -7.77 -16.88 -12.61
N ALA A 169 -6.78 -17.79 -12.52
CA ALA A 169 -5.44 -17.45 -12.07
C ALA A 169 -4.79 -16.39 -12.98
N GLY A 170 -4.93 -16.54 -14.30
CA GLY A 170 -4.46 -15.59 -15.30
C GLY A 170 -5.14 -14.23 -15.17
N PHE A 171 -6.45 -14.20 -14.94
CA PHE A 171 -7.19 -12.97 -14.68
C PHE A 171 -6.69 -12.25 -13.41
N CYS A 172 -6.53 -12.98 -12.29
CA CYS A 172 -6.00 -12.39 -11.06
C CYS A 172 -4.57 -11.86 -11.25
N PHE A 173 -3.70 -12.63 -11.93
CA PHE A 173 -2.36 -12.19 -12.27
C PHE A 173 -2.38 -10.92 -13.16
N GLY A 174 -3.22 -10.88 -14.18
CA GLY A 174 -3.39 -9.73 -15.06
C GLY A 174 -3.86 -8.48 -14.30
N CYS A 175 -4.83 -8.61 -13.40
CA CYS A 175 -5.24 -7.52 -12.51
C CYS A 175 -4.07 -7.07 -11.62
N GLY A 176 -3.27 -7.98 -11.09
CA GLY A 176 -2.05 -7.66 -10.36
C GLY A 176 -1.07 -6.83 -11.20
N MET A 177 -0.81 -7.23 -12.44
CA MET A 177 0.06 -6.53 -13.39
C MET A 177 -0.47 -5.15 -13.78
N LEU A 178 -1.79 -4.99 -13.86
CA LEU A 178 -2.45 -3.69 -14.09
C LEU A 178 -2.45 -2.80 -12.83
N THR A 179 -2.08 -3.35 -11.67
CA THR A 179 -1.99 -2.62 -10.40
C THR A 179 -0.58 -2.13 -10.12
N LYS A 180 0.45 -3.00 -10.25
CA LYS A 180 1.85 -2.64 -9.96
C LYS A 180 2.82 -3.66 -10.58
N SER A 181 3.97 -3.19 -11.10
CA SER A 181 5.00 -4.02 -11.75
C SER A 181 5.48 -5.23 -10.93
N PRO A 182 5.66 -5.17 -9.58
CA PRO A 182 6.10 -6.35 -8.81
C PRO A 182 5.12 -7.53 -8.84
N ALA A 183 3.90 -7.37 -9.35
CA ALA A 183 2.99 -8.49 -9.57
C ALA A 183 3.57 -9.60 -10.48
N ILE A 184 4.63 -9.31 -11.23
CA ILE A 184 5.37 -10.33 -12.00
C ILE A 184 5.83 -11.50 -11.12
N PHE A 185 6.14 -11.26 -9.84
CA PHE A 185 6.49 -12.30 -8.89
C PHE A 185 5.39 -13.36 -8.73
N PHE A 186 4.12 -12.98 -8.89
CA PHE A 186 3.03 -13.94 -8.78
C PHE A 186 3.12 -15.03 -9.85
N LEU A 187 3.48 -14.65 -11.08
CA LEU A 187 3.71 -15.60 -12.15
C LEU A 187 4.97 -16.44 -11.90
N LEU A 188 6.08 -15.80 -11.54
CA LEU A 188 7.37 -16.47 -11.32
C LEU A 188 7.33 -17.49 -10.17
N LEU A 189 6.44 -17.30 -9.20
CA LEU A 189 6.27 -18.20 -8.06
C LEU A 189 5.31 -19.38 -8.36
N LEU A 190 4.49 -19.30 -9.40
CA LEU A 190 3.52 -20.36 -9.71
C LEU A 190 4.16 -21.74 -9.95
N PRO A 191 5.31 -21.88 -10.64
CA PRO A 191 5.97 -23.18 -10.81
C PRO A 191 6.32 -23.87 -9.49
N VAL A 192 6.53 -23.12 -8.41
CA VAL A 192 6.80 -23.70 -7.08
C VAL A 192 5.62 -24.57 -6.61
N THR A 193 4.40 -24.27 -7.07
CA THR A 193 3.21 -25.09 -6.75
C THR A 193 3.27 -26.50 -7.35
N TRP A 194 4.11 -26.74 -8.36
CA TRP A 194 4.26 -28.03 -9.00
C TRP A 194 4.81 -29.12 -8.06
N ILE A 195 5.45 -28.73 -6.95
CA ILE A 195 5.87 -29.65 -5.89
C ILE A 195 4.68 -30.43 -5.29
N LEU A 196 3.44 -29.93 -5.47
CA LEU A 196 2.21 -30.61 -5.06
C LEU A 196 1.75 -31.67 -6.04
N VAL A 197 2.35 -31.79 -7.24
CA VAL A 197 2.03 -32.80 -8.22
C VAL A 197 2.50 -34.18 -7.70
N LYS A 198 1.58 -35.14 -7.66
CA LYS A 198 1.87 -36.48 -7.11
C LYS A 198 2.66 -37.36 -8.08
N LYS A 199 2.36 -37.25 -9.37
CA LYS A 199 2.95 -38.09 -10.44
C LYS A 199 3.67 -37.18 -11.44
N PRO A 200 4.99 -37.34 -11.69
CA PRO A 200 5.75 -36.46 -12.60
C PRO A 200 5.11 -36.30 -13.98
N LYS A 201 4.51 -37.40 -14.53
CA LYS A 201 3.78 -37.36 -15.80
C LYS A 201 2.60 -36.39 -15.83
N ASP A 202 2.07 -36.00 -14.67
CA ASP A 202 0.96 -35.03 -14.59
C ASP A 202 1.45 -33.60 -14.87
N LEU A 203 2.76 -33.30 -14.79
CA LEU A 203 3.34 -32.02 -15.16
C LEU A 203 3.06 -31.69 -16.62
N ILE A 204 3.04 -32.69 -17.52
CA ILE A 204 2.69 -32.51 -18.94
C ILE A 204 1.29 -31.86 -19.08
N LYS A 205 0.37 -32.13 -18.16
CA LYS A 205 -0.98 -31.55 -18.15
C LYS A 205 -1.03 -30.18 -17.44
N VAL A 206 -0.11 -29.94 -16.50
CA VAL A 206 -0.08 -28.71 -15.70
C VAL A 206 0.64 -27.58 -16.45
N ILE A 207 1.78 -27.85 -17.10
CA ILE A 207 2.58 -26.84 -17.80
C ILE A 207 1.75 -26.03 -18.82
N PRO A 208 0.96 -26.65 -19.74
CA PRO A 208 0.14 -25.89 -20.70
C PRO A 208 -0.87 -24.95 -20.00
N LEU A 209 -1.41 -25.35 -18.84
CA LEU A 209 -2.33 -24.50 -18.10
C LEU A 209 -1.64 -23.26 -17.52
N PHE A 210 -0.37 -23.35 -17.15
CA PHE A 210 0.40 -22.19 -16.71
C PHE A 210 0.78 -21.28 -17.89
N VAL A 211 0.92 -21.84 -19.09
CA VAL A 211 1.00 -21.01 -20.33
C VAL A 211 -0.28 -20.23 -20.50
N VAL A 212 -1.46 -20.84 -20.27
CA VAL A 212 -2.75 -20.13 -20.32
C VAL A 212 -2.78 -19.00 -19.28
N VAL A 213 -2.34 -19.23 -18.04
CA VAL A 213 -2.22 -18.16 -17.02
C VAL A 213 -1.39 -17.00 -17.54
N THR A 214 -0.24 -17.30 -18.15
CA THR A 214 0.67 -16.30 -18.70
C THR A 214 0.02 -15.51 -19.84
N VAL A 215 -0.59 -16.21 -20.80
CA VAL A 215 -1.25 -15.59 -21.97
C VAL A 215 -2.40 -14.68 -21.54
N VAL A 216 -3.26 -15.14 -20.63
CA VAL A 216 -4.37 -14.32 -20.11
C VAL A 216 -3.85 -13.10 -19.38
N GLY A 217 -2.91 -13.26 -18.45
CA GLY A 217 -2.40 -12.16 -17.65
C GLY A 217 -1.65 -11.11 -18.46
N TYR A 218 -0.76 -11.52 -19.37
CA TYR A 218 -0.09 -10.60 -20.29
C TYR A 218 -1.03 -10.03 -21.36
N GLY A 219 -2.03 -10.79 -21.78
CA GLY A 219 -3.08 -10.28 -22.66
C GLY A 219 -3.81 -9.09 -22.04
N MET A 220 -4.18 -9.20 -20.75
CA MET A 220 -4.76 -8.08 -20.00
C MET A 220 -3.76 -6.91 -19.86
N TYR A 221 -2.51 -7.19 -19.49
CA TYR A 221 -1.48 -6.17 -19.34
C TYR A 221 -1.22 -5.39 -20.64
N ASN A 222 -1.33 -6.05 -21.80
CA ASN A 222 -1.17 -5.41 -23.11
C ASN A 222 -2.21 -4.32 -23.41
N ILE A 223 -3.32 -4.23 -22.67
CA ILE A 223 -4.27 -3.11 -22.74
C ILE A 223 -3.53 -1.77 -22.48
N LEU A 224 -2.49 -1.76 -21.68
CA LEU A 224 -1.71 -0.55 -21.39
C LEU A 224 -0.99 0.01 -22.64
N ARG A 225 -0.76 -0.82 -23.66
CA ARG A 225 -0.17 -0.36 -24.94
C ARG A 225 -1.10 0.54 -25.75
N LEU A 226 -2.39 0.61 -25.40
CA LEU A 226 -3.32 1.58 -25.96
C LEU A 226 -3.04 3.00 -25.43
N GLY A 227 -2.32 3.12 -24.32
CA GLY A 227 -1.92 4.41 -23.76
C GLY A 227 -0.64 4.94 -24.41
N PRO A 228 -0.51 6.27 -24.60
CA PRO A 228 0.60 6.88 -25.33
C PRO A 228 1.96 6.71 -24.63
N ASN A 229 1.98 6.54 -23.31
CA ASN A 229 3.20 6.53 -22.49
C ASN A 229 3.55 5.13 -21.95
N PHE A 230 3.19 4.06 -22.63
CA PHE A 230 3.45 2.69 -22.17
C PHE A 230 4.94 2.42 -21.91
N ASN A 231 5.83 3.00 -22.70
CA ASN A 231 7.29 2.89 -22.56
C ASN A 231 7.80 3.46 -21.22
N MET A 232 7.09 4.41 -20.63
CA MET A 232 7.47 5.02 -19.36
C MET A 232 7.50 4.01 -18.21
N ILE A 233 6.73 2.91 -18.27
CA ILE A 233 6.82 1.84 -17.28
C ILE A 233 8.24 1.27 -17.22
N ALA A 234 8.85 0.97 -18.37
CA ALA A 234 10.20 0.45 -18.42
C ALA A 234 11.23 1.51 -18.01
N SER A 235 11.07 2.75 -18.47
CA SER A 235 11.95 3.87 -18.12
C SER A 235 11.96 4.12 -16.61
N ARG A 236 10.79 4.24 -15.98
CA ARG A 236 10.69 4.49 -14.52
C ARG A 236 11.13 3.30 -13.67
N ASN A 237 11.02 2.06 -14.17
CA ASN A 237 11.55 0.91 -13.45
C ASN A 237 13.06 1.01 -13.22
N GLN A 238 13.81 1.70 -14.09
CA GLN A 238 15.26 1.93 -13.91
C GLN A 238 15.58 2.80 -12.70
N ASP A 239 14.64 3.66 -12.27
CA ASP A 239 14.79 4.47 -11.06
C ASP A 239 14.66 3.63 -9.78
N TYR A 240 13.96 2.49 -9.87
CA TYR A 240 13.64 1.63 -8.72
C TYR A 240 14.45 0.34 -8.65
N VAL A 241 15.06 -0.09 -9.77
CA VAL A 241 15.72 -1.39 -9.87
C VAL A 241 17.18 -1.21 -10.30
N LEU A 242 18.08 -1.83 -9.56
CA LEU A 242 19.50 -1.89 -9.88
C LEU A 242 19.75 -2.89 -11.02
N PRO A 243 20.79 -2.67 -11.87
CA PRO A 243 21.10 -3.57 -12.95
C PRO A 243 21.58 -4.94 -12.44
N ILE A 244 21.19 -6.02 -13.13
CA ILE A 244 21.52 -7.40 -12.74
C ILE A 244 23.05 -7.65 -12.66
N SER A 245 23.83 -6.93 -13.45
CA SER A 245 25.31 -7.02 -13.45
C SER A 245 25.92 -6.68 -12.09
N ARG A 246 25.19 -5.93 -11.24
CA ARG A 246 25.67 -5.53 -9.92
C ARG A 246 25.95 -6.73 -8.99
N ILE A 247 25.24 -7.85 -9.17
CA ILE A 247 25.46 -9.06 -8.36
C ILE A 247 26.89 -9.59 -8.43
N TRP A 248 27.59 -9.33 -9.54
CA TRP A 248 28.97 -9.77 -9.73
C TRP A 248 29.99 -8.84 -9.10
N THR A 249 29.65 -7.56 -8.94
CA THR A 249 30.57 -6.55 -8.39
C THR A 249 30.31 -6.28 -6.91
N TYR A 250 29.03 -6.35 -6.48
CA TYR A 250 28.61 -6.02 -5.11
C TYR A 250 27.51 -7.00 -4.63
N PRO A 251 27.82 -8.30 -4.44
CA PRO A 251 26.80 -9.34 -4.18
C PRO A 251 26.08 -9.22 -2.83
N THR A 252 26.55 -8.34 -1.95
CA THR A 252 25.96 -8.14 -0.62
C THR A 252 25.41 -6.74 -0.39
N ASP A 253 25.55 -5.85 -1.36
CA ASP A 253 25.08 -4.46 -1.30
C ASP A 253 24.16 -4.17 -2.50
N PRO A 254 22.87 -3.89 -2.29
CA PRO A 254 22.21 -3.51 -1.01
C PRO A 254 21.54 -4.66 -0.23
N LEU A 255 21.74 -5.92 -0.56
CA LEU A 255 21.08 -7.07 0.06
C LEU A 255 21.14 -7.04 1.60
N ILE A 256 22.36 -6.95 2.18
CA ILE A 256 22.51 -6.99 3.64
C ILE A 256 21.88 -5.76 4.32
N PRO A 257 22.13 -4.51 3.88
CA PRO A 257 21.43 -3.34 4.41
C PRO A 257 19.91 -3.48 4.39
N HIS A 258 19.34 -3.94 3.28
CA HIS A 258 17.90 -4.13 3.15
C HIS A 258 17.36 -5.25 4.06
N PHE A 259 18.11 -6.35 4.25
CA PHE A 259 17.75 -7.36 5.24
C PHE A 259 17.77 -6.81 6.68
N ILE A 260 18.73 -5.97 7.02
CA ILE A 260 18.78 -5.27 8.30
C ILE A 260 17.54 -4.38 8.45
N ASP A 261 17.16 -3.64 7.41
CA ASP A 261 15.94 -2.83 7.44
C ASP A 261 14.70 -3.69 7.72
N VAL A 262 14.52 -4.81 7.01
CA VAL A 262 13.37 -5.70 7.19
C VAL A 262 13.35 -6.33 8.57
N PHE A 263 14.42 -7.03 8.96
CA PHE A 263 14.41 -7.90 10.14
C PHE A 263 14.71 -7.17 11.44
N VAL A 264 15.46 -6.06 11.40
CA VAL A 264 15.85 -5.32 12.61
C VAL A 264 15.01 -4.06 12.79
N LYS A 265 14.64 -3.36 11.72
CA LYS A 265 13.95 -2.08 11.83
C LYS A 265 12.43 -2.18 11.62
N TRP A 266 11.96 -3.01 10.66
CA TRP A 266 10.54 -3.05 10.28
C TRP A 266 9.75 -4.13 11.01
N PHE A 267 10.23 -5.37 11.04
CA PHE A 267 9.53 -6.47 11.72
C PHE A 267 9.25 -6.18 13.20
N PRO A 268 10.21 -5.69 14.01
CA PRO A 268 9.91 -5.40 15.42
C PRO A 268 8.84 -4.35 15.66
N LYS A 269 8.61 -3.48 14.67
CA LYS A 269 7.65 -2.37 14.76
C LYS A 269 6.31 -2.69 14.10
N MET A 270 6.32 -3.12 12.84
CA MET A 270 5.10 -3.36 12.07
C MET A 270 4.73 -4.84 11.94
N GLY A 271 5.63 -5.76 12.26
CA GLY A 271 5.36 -7.18 12.32
C GLY A 271 5.23 -7.76 13.73
N PRO A 272 5.07 -7.06 14.79
CA PRO A 272 5.72 -6.96 16.11
C PRO A 272 6.74 -8.07 16.43
N TRP A 273 7.64 -7.82 17.37
CA TRP A 273 8.80 -8.71 17.67
C TRP A 273 8.46 -10.20 17.91
N PRO A 274 7.27 -10.62 18.45
CA PRO A 274 6.94 -12.03 18.57
C PRO A 274 6.80 -12.78 17.24
N ILE A 275 6.77 -12.06 16.12
CA ILE A 275 6.73 -12.61 14.75
C ILE A 275 7.85 -13.63 14.53
N PHE A 276 9.06 -13.37 15.05
CA PHE A 276 10.21 -14.28 14.89
C PHE A 276 9.97 -15.64 15.52
N ALA A 277 9.46 -15.67 16.75
CA ALA A 277 9.11 -16.92 17.42
C ALA A 277 7.98 -17.66 16.67
N LEU A 278 6.95 -16.94 16.22
CA LEU A 278 5.85 -17.54 15.47
C LEU A 278 6.30 -18.12 14.14
N ILE A 279 7.26 -17.51 13.45
CA ILE A 279 7.89 -18.08 12.23
C ILE A 279 8.59 -19.39 12.56
N LEU A 280 9.39 -19.46 13.64
CA LEU A 280 10.10 -20.67 14.06
C LEU A 280 9.12 -21.80 14.41
N PHE A 281 8.04 -21.52 15.15
CA PHE A 281 6.98 -22.48 15.41
C PHE A 281 6.31 -22.94 14.10
N GLY A 282 6.02 -22.00 13.20
CA GLY A 282 5.45 -22.31 11.89
C GLY A 282 6.36 -23.21 11.05
N LEU A 283 7.66 -22.98 11.04
CA LEU A 283 8.64 -23.82 10.34
C LEU A 283 8.73 -25.21 10.94
N SER A 284 8.82 -25.35 12.27
CA SER A 284 9.04 -26.63 12.95
C SER A 284 7.79 -27.50 13.04
N ALA A 285 6.59 -26.90 13.19
CA ALA A 285 5.35 -27.62 13.45
C ALA A 285 5.00 -28.62 12.34
N SER A 286 4.94 -29.90 12.65
CA SER A 286 4.50 -30.96 11.72
C SER A 286 5.21 -30.91 10.35
N TRP A 287 6.52 -30.57 10.32
CA TRP A 287 7.31 -30.44 9.09
C TRP A 287 7.20 -31.65 8.18
N LYS A 288 7.42 -32.88 8.71
CA LYS A 288 7.36 -34.13 7.92
C LYS A 288 6.04 -34.28 7.15
N LYS A 289 4.92 -33.82 7.71
CA LYS A 289 3.59 -33.92 7.08
C LYS A 289 3.33 -32.87 6.01
N TYR A 290 3.81 -31.64 6.23
CA TYR A 290 3.44 -30.47 5.44
C TYR A 290 4.64 -29.80 4.76
N TRP A 291 5.75 -30.51 4.54
CA TRP A 291 6.97 -29.93 4.00
C TRP A 291 6.78 -29.28 2.62
N ARG A 292 5.96 -29.89 1.74
CA ARG A 292 5.69 -29.35 0.40
C ARG A 292 4.95 -28.02 0.48
N GLU A 293 3.93 -27.94 1.31
CA GLU A 293 3.14 -26.75 1.57
C GLU A 293 4.01 -25.63 2.18
N LYS A 294 4.88 -25.99 3.12
CA LYS A 294 5.80 -25.03 3.76
C LYS A 294 6.88 -24.55 2.81
N VAL A 295 7.41 -25.38 1.95
CA VAL A 295 8.37 -24.97 0.91
C VAL A 295 7.72 -23.95 -0.03
N ILE A 296 6.48 -24.16 -0.46
CA ILE A 296 5.73 -23.17 -1.27
C ILE A 296 5.63 -21.85 -0.52
N ILE A 297 5.23 -21.89 0.74
CA ILE A 297 5.08 -20.68 1.57
C ILE A 297 6.41 -19.94 1.73
N VAL A 298 7.47 -20.65 2.09
CA VAL A 298 8.80 -20.07 2.34
C VAL A 298 9.37 -19.45 1.07
N ILE A 299 9.28 -20.13 -0.08
CA ILE A 299 9.75 -19.59 -1.35
C ILE A 299 8.89 -18.41 -1.79
N SER A 300 7.57 -18.46 -1.59
CA SER A 300 6.67 -17.36 -1.93
C SER A 300 6.87 -16.13 -1.03
N TRP A 301 7.38 -16.30 0.18
CA TRP A 301 7.73 -15.23 1.08
C TRP A 301 9.14 -14.69 0.83
N LEU A 302 10.16 -15.57 0.94
CA LEU A 302 11.57 -15.15 0.88
C LEU A 302 12.06 -14.88 -0.54
N GLY A 303 11.54 -15.58 -1.57
CA GLY A 303 12.00 -15.41 -2.95
C GLY A 303 11.88 -13.96 -3.44
N PRO A 304 10.66 -13.36 -3.43
CA PRO A 304 10.51 -11.97 -3.80
C PRO A 304 11.27 -11.02 -2.86
N LEU A 305 11.32 -11.31 -1.55
CA LEU A 305 12.02 -10.48 -0.58
C LEU A 305 13.53 -10.41 -0.88
N VAL A 306 14.16 -11.55 -1.19
CA VAL A 306 15.59 -11.60 -1.57
C VAL A 306 15.83 -10.79 -2.85
N ILE A 307 14.98 -10.99 -3.87
CA ILE A 307 15.15 -10.29 -5.16
C ILE A 307 14.94 -8.77 -4.97
N LEU A 308 13.93 -8.37 -4.21
CA LEU A 308 13.69 -6.95 -3.94
C LEU A 308 14.80 -6.33 -3.08
N ALA A 309 15.34 -7.08 -2.12
CA ALA A 309 16.43 -6.62 -1.27
C ALA A 309 17.75 -6.49 -2.05
N GLU A 310 17.99 -7.37 -3.04
CA GLU A 310 19.21 -7.33 -3.86
C GLU A 310 19.15 -6.24 -4.94
N PHE A 311 18.00 -6.10 -5.61
CA PHE A 311 17.88 -5.25 -6.78
C PHE A 311 17.10 -3.96 -6.56
N GLY A 312 16.47 -3.76 -5.38
CA GLY A 312 15.70 -2.55 -5.09
C GLY A 312 16.61 -1.36 -4.82
N ARG A 313 16.59 -0.33 -5.68
CA ARG A 313 17.23 0.96 -5.40
C ARG A 313 16.41 1.76 -4.38
N ALA A 314 15.10 1.80 -4.54
CA ALA A 314 14.17 2.30 -3.56
C ALA A 314 13.53 1.11 -2.82
N PHE A 315 13.72 1.03 -1.50
CA PHE A 315 13.24 -0.08 -0.69
C PHE A 315 12.50 0.45 0.54
N THR A 316 11.21 0.18 0.61
CA THR A 316 10.31 0.66 1.68
C THR A 316 9.42 -0.47 2.17
N VAL A 317 8.85 -0.31 3.37
CA VAL A 317 8.01 -1.32 4.02
C VAL A 317 6.86 -1.79 3.13
N ARG A 318 6.20 -0.88 2.41
CA ARG A 318 5.06 -1.20 1.54
C ARG A 318 5.40 -2.15 0.38
N TYR A 319 6.66 -2.12 -0.10
CA TYR A 319 7.05 -2.94 -1.25
C TYR A 319 7.14 -4.43 -0.96
N ILE A 320 7.21 -4.80 0.32
CA ILE A 320 7.22 -6.21 0.76
C ILE A 320 5.86 -6.69 1.26
N LEU A 321 4.83 -5.83 1.33
CA LEU A 321 3.50 -6.17 1.87
C LEU A 321 2.92 -7.44 1.25
N PHE A 322 3.03 -7.60 -0.07
CA PHE A 322 2.44 -8.73 -0.80
C PHE A 322 3.07 -10.09 -0.46
N THR A 323 4.21 -10.11 0.23
CA THR A 323 4.87 -11.36 0.66
C THR A 323 4.34 -11.87 2.01
N PHE A 324 3.69 -11.01 2.80
CA PHE A 324 3.26 -11.33 4.17
C PHE A 324 2.05 -12.28 4.28
N PRO A 325 1.08 -12.31 3.36
CA PRO A 325 -0.04 -13.24 3.46
C PRO A 325 0.40 -14.69 3.67
N VAL A 326 1.40 -15.14 2.91
CA VAL A 326 1.92 -16.51 3.02
C VAL A 326 2.73 -16.70 4.30
N LEU A 327 3.46 -15.69 4.76
CA LEU A 327 4.17 -15.71 6.04
C LEU A 327 3.18 -15.92 7.20
N PHE A 328 2.04 -15.26 7.20
CA PHE A 328 1.05 -15.41 8.28
C PHE A 328 0.36 -16.76 8.26
N ILE A 329 0.21 -17.39 7.09
CA ILE A 329 -0.20 -18.78 6.97
C ILE A 329 0.85 -19.72 7.60
N LEU A 330 2.15 -19.44 7.39
CA LEU A 330 3.23 -20.19 8.04
C LEU A 330 3.15 -20.06 9.56
N MET A 331 3.08 -18.82 10.08
CA MET A 331 3.00 -18.54 11.51
C MET A 331 1.81 -19.28 12.15
N ALA A 332 0.62 -19.17 11.55
CA ALA A 332 -0.58 -19.84 12.02
C ALA A 332 -0.43 -21.38 12.04
N SER A 333 0.35 -21.95 11.13
CA SER A 333 0.61 -23.39 11.10
C SER A 333 1.39 -23.89 12.33
N GLY A 334 2.00 -23.01 13.11
CA GLY A 334 2.64 -23.29 14.40
C GLY A 334 1.71 -23.96 15.41
N ILE A 335 0.39 -23.73 15.32
CA ILE A 335 -0.61 -24.39 16.18
C ILE A 335 -0.62 -25.93 16.01
N LEU A 336 -0.06 -26.45 14.91
CA LEU A 336 0.05 -27.88 14.63
C LEU A 336 1.18 -28.59 15.39
N VAL A 337 1.88 -27.87 16.27
CA VAL A 337 2.86 -28.46 17.19
C VAL A 337 2.16 -29.46 18.11
N LYS A 338 2.77 -30.67 18.27
CA LYS A 338 2.20 -31.76 19.07
C LYS A 338 2.62 -31.71 20.54
N ASN A 339 3.86 -31.29 20.81
CA ASN A 339 4.37 -31.19 22.17
C ASN A 339 3.61 -30.12 22.97
N LYS A 340 3.10 -30.47 24.15
CA LYS A 340 2.27 -29.59 24.98
C LYS A 340 3.02 -28.34 25.44
N ILE A 341 4.28 -28.46 25.85
CA ILE A 341 5.10 -27.33 26.31
C ILE A 341 5.34 -26.35 25.15
N ILE A 342 5.77 -26.86 24.01
CA ILE A 342 6.01 -26.02 22.81
C ILE A 342 4.71 -25.37 22.33
N LYS A 343 3.58 -26.07 22.46
CA LYS A 343 2.26 -25.52 22.12
C LYS A 343 1.85 -24.40 23.09
N SER A 344 2.14 -24.53 24.39
CA SER A 344 1.91 -23.44 25.35
C SER A 344 2.78 -22.22 25.06
N LEU A 345 4.04 -22.42 24.68
CA LEU A 345 4.93 -21.33 24.24
C LEU A 345 4.40 -20.68 22.95
N PHE A 346 3.90 -21.46 21.98
CA PHE A 346 3.25 -20.89 20.78
C PHE A 346 2.09 -19.97 21.16
N TYR A 347 1.20 -20.39 22.07
CA TYR A 347 0.09 -19.55 22.52
C TYR A 347 0.56 -18.29 23.27
N LEU A 348 1.62 -18.38 24.06
CA LEU A 348 2.22 -17.24 24.73
C LEU A 348 2.70 -16.20 23.70
N PHE A 349 3.50 -16.62 22.72
CA PHE A 349 4.00 -15.70 21.69
C PHE A 349 2.88 -15.18 20.78
N LEU A 350 1.85 -15.98 20.52
CA LEU A 350 0.66 -15.52 19.79
C LEU A 350 -0.09 -14.44 20.60
N PHE A 351 -0.26 -14.63 21.90
CA PHE A 351 -0.88 -13.64 22.79
C PHE A 351 -0.08 -12.33 22.83
N LEU A 352 1.23 -12.42 22.96
CA LEU A 352 2.12 -11.25 22.90
C LEU A 352 2.03 -10.54 21.54
N PHE A 353 1.98 -11.30 20.44
CA PHE A 353 1.78 -10.73 19.09
C PHE A 353 0.45 -9.98 18.99
N ILE A 354 -0.64 -10.59 19.46
CA ILE A 354 -1.97 -9.96 19.44
C ILE A 354 -1.95 -8.68 20.28
N GLY A 355 -1.44 -8.74 21.51
CA GLY A 355 -1.40 -7.59 22.41
C GLY A 355 -0.59 -6.42 21.85
N THR A 356 0.61 -6.68 21.35
CA THR A 356 1.47 -5.63 20.76
C THR A 356 0.89 -5.07 19.47
N SER A 357 0.23 -5.89 18.64
CA SER A 357 -0.45 -5.44 17.44
C SER A 357 -1.63 -4.52 17.76
N LEU A 358 -2.48 -4.92 18.72
CA LEU A 358 -3.64 -4.12 19.11
C LEU A 358 -3.26 -2.77 19.73
N VAL A 359 -2.13 -2.71 20.46
CA VAL A 359 -1.59 -1.43 20.99
C VAL A 359 -1.18 -0.50 19.85
N PHE A 360 -0.52 -1.03 18.82
CA PHE A 360 -0.17 -0.24 17.63
C PHE A 360 -1.42 0.26 16.91
N ASP A 361 -2.38 -0.65 16.65
CA ASP A 361 -3.62 -0.33 15.94
C ASP A 361 -4.44 0.72 16.71
N TYR A 362 -4.52 0.60 18.03
CA TYR A 362 -5.17 1.60 18.88
C TYR A 362 -4.54 2.99 18.72
N HIS A 363 -3.21 3.08 18.75
CA HIS A 363 -2.53 4.35 18.53
C HIS A 363 -2.78 4.89 17.12
N LEU A 364 -2.76 4.05 16.11
CA LEU A 364 -3.04 4.49 14.73
C LEU A 364 -4.48 5.01 14.57
N LEU A 365 -5.44 4.45 15.32
CA LEU A 365 -6.85 4.84 15.26
C LEU A 365 -7.17 6.11 16.08
N THR A 366 -6.35 6.46 17.07
CA THR A 366 -6.65 7.54 18.02
C THR A 366 -5.63 8.68 17.96
N ASN A 367 -4.35 8.36 17.83
CA ASN A 367 -3.25 9.33 17.75
C ASN A 367 -2.08 8.73 16.95
N PRO A 368 -2.07 8.87 15.62
CA PRO A 368 -1.06 8.29 14.74
C PRO A 368 0.39 8.67 15.10
N ALA A 369 0.61 9.85 15.68
CA ALA A 369 1.93 10.29 16.11
C ALA A 369 2.54 9.42 17.21
N LYS A 370 1.70 8.67 17.99
CA LYS A 370 2.12 7.71 19.01
C LYS A 370 2.37 6.31 18.45
N ALA A 371 1.90 6.00 17.24
CA ALA A 371 2.15 4.70 16.61
C ALA A 371 3.66 4.48 16.41
N ASN A 372 4.13 3.25 16.69
CA ASN A 372 5.54 2.89 16.59
C ASN A 372 5.93 2.56 15.14
N LEU A 373 5.80 3.54 14.24
CA LEU A 373 6.17 3.40 12.84
C LEU A 373 7.70 3.29 12.66
N PRO A 374 8.19 2.54 11.65
CA PRO A 374 9.57 2.64 11.19
C PRO A 374 9.91 4.09 10.80
N ARG A 375 11.21 4.43 10.82
CA ARG A 375 11.64 5.81 10.54
C ARG A 375 11.14 6.31 9.18
N SER A 376 11.31 5.50 8.11
CA SER A 376 10.88 5.85 6.76
C SER A 376 9.38 6.17 6.68
N GLU A 377 8.56 5.33 7.30
CA GLU A 377 7.11 5.50 7.28
C GLU A 377 6.70 6.70 8.16
N ARG A 378 7.32 6.84 9.34
CA ARG A 378 7.04 7.96 10.22
C ARG A 378 7.42 9.29 9.58
N SER A 379 8.62 9.38 8.99
CA SER A 379 9.08 10.56 8.27
C SER A 379 8.10 10.91 7.13
N GLY A 380 7.76 9.95 6.28
CA GLY A 380 6.91 10.19 5.12
C GLY A 380 5.46 10.55 5.44
N TYR A 381 4.85 9.92 6.45
CA TYR A 381 3.43 10.08 6.73
C TYR A 381 3.10 11.11 7.82
N LEU A 382 4.09 11.54 8.63
CA LEU A 382 3.85 12.37 9.81
C LEU A 382 4.78 13.58 9.96
N GLU A 383 6.03 13.50 9.47
CA GLU A 383 7.06 14.46 9.89
C GLU A 383 7.49 15.42 8.77
N GLU A 384 7.54 14.95 7.50
CA GLU A 384 8.14 15.70 6.39
C GLU A 384 7.10 16.28 5.41
N TRP A 385 7.59 16.96 4.39
CA TRP A 385 6.78 17.61 3.35
C TRP A 385 5.78 16.68 2.66
N THR A 386 5.99 15.36 2.69
CA THR A 386 5.09 14.34 2.14
C THR A 386 3.84 14.09 2.98
N ALA A 387 3.83 14.54 4.26
CA ALA A 387 2.66 14.49 5.13
C ALA A 387 1.75 15.69 4.85
N GLY A 388 0.47 15.47 4.75
CA GLY A 388 -0.50 16.47 4.29
C GLY A 388 -1.23 17.21 5.40
N ASP A 389 -0.60 17.37 6.59
CA ASP A 389 -1.19 18.16 7.68
C ASP A 389 -1.47 19.58 7.22
N GLY A 390 -2.67 20.10 7.53
CA GLY A 390 -3.13 21.45 7.18
C GLY A 390 -3.72 21.59 5.78
N ILE A 391 -3.50 20.66 4.85
CA ILE A 391 -3.98 20.78 3.46
C ILE A 391 -5.51 20.82 3.38
N LYS A 392 -6.19 19.99 4.16
CA LYS A 392 -7.66 19.97 4.20
C LYS A 392 -8.21 21.26 4.77
N GLU A 393 -7.60 21.77 5.83
CA GLU A 393 -7.98 23.02 6.51
C GLU A 393 -7.79 24.21 5.57
N VAL A 394 -6.68 24.28 4.83
CA VAL A 394 -6.47 25.29 3.77
C VAL A 394 -7.54 25.20 2.69
N ALA A 395 -7.89 23.97 2.24
CA ALA A 395 -8.95 23.82 1.24
C ALA A 395 -10.31 24.31 1.76
N GLU A 396 -10.65 24.06 3.02
CA GLU A 396 -11.88 24.54 3.65
C GLU A 396 -11.90 26.06 3.79
N TYR A 397 -10.77 26.67 4.16
CA TYR A 397 -10.62 28.14 4.17
C TYR A 397 -10.87 28.73 2.77
N LEU A 398 -10.20 28.20 1.74
CA LEU A 398 -10.33 28.70 0.37
C LEU A 398 -11.77 28.58 -0.16
N LYS A 399 -12.49 27.51 0.17
CA LYS A 399 -13.91 27.36 -0.15
C LYS A 399 -14.77 28.43 0.55
N SER A 400 -14.46 28.74 1.81
CA SER A 400 -15.16 29.81 2.54
C SER A 400 -14.91 31.18 1.91
N GLU A 401 -13.69 31.43 1.44
CA GLU A 401 -13.34 32.67 0.74
C GLU A 401 -14.00 32.80 -0.64
N GLU A 402 -14.15 31.70 -1.39
CA GLU A 402 -14.92 31.68 -2.64
C GLU A 402 -16.38 32.09 -2.41
N LEU A 403 -17.00 31.60 -1.32
CA LEU A 403 -18.38 31.96 -0.95
C LEU A 403 -18.54 33.41 -0.55
N LYS A 404 -17.55 34.00 0.17
CA LYS A 404 -17.57 35.42 0.56
C LYS A 404 -17.32 36.37 -0.64
N ASN A 405 -16.57 35.89 -1.65
CA ASN A 405 -16.15 36.70 -2.80
C ASN A 405 -16.53 36.03 -4.13
N PRO A 406 -17.83 35.84 -4.41
CA PRO A 406 -18.28 35.00 -5.54
C PRO A 406 -17.88 35.54 -6.91
N ASN A 407 -17.51 36.81 -7.01
CA ASN A 407 -17.13 37.47 -8.27
C ASN A 407 -15.61 37.50 -8.52
N LYS A 408 -14.78 37.08 -7.55
CA LYS A 408 -13.32 37.04 -7.69
C LYS A 408 -12.83 35.58 -7.92
N LYS A 409 -11.82 35.47 -8.76
CA LYS A 409 -11.05 34.21 -8.85
C LYS A 409 -10.08 34.16 -7.67
N ILE A 410 -9.79 32.95 -7.22
CA ILE A 410 -8.79 32.68 -6.20
C ILE A 410 -7.66 31.89 -6.87
N VAL A 411 -6.43 32.38 -6.79
CA VAL A 411 -5.24 31.70 -7.30
C VAL A 411 -4.35 31.32 -6.14
N VAL A 412 -3.96 30.05 -6.08
CA VAL A 412 -3.15 29.50 -4.99
C VAL A 412 -1.88 28.90 -5.57
N GLY A 413 -0.75 29.53 -5.30
CA GLY A 413 0.56 28.93 -5.56
C GLY A 413 0.89 27.85 -4.53
N THR A 414 1.48 26.77 -4.97
CA THR A 414 1.96 25.72 -4.08
C THR A 414 3.39 25.34 -4.44
N GLU A 415 4.17 24.91 -3.45
CA GLU A 415 5.46 24.29 -3.75
C GLU A 415 5.29 23.06 -4.63
N GLY A 416 6.31 22.78 -5.46
CA GLY A 416 6.31 21.61 -6.34
C GLY A 416 5.34 21.74 -7.51
N PHE A 417 5.36 20.75 -8.37
CA PHE A 417 4.48 20.64 -9.53
C PHE A 417 3.65 19.35 -9.49
N PHE A 418 3.90 18.50 -8.49
CA PHE A 418 3.39 17.15 -8.38
C PHE A 418 3.64 16.59 -6.97
N GLY A 419 2.70 15.86 -6.38
CA GLY A 419 2.86 15.22 -5.07
C GLY A 419 1.90 15.72 -4.01
N THR A 420 2.36 15.86 -2.77
CA THR A 420 1.55 16.34 -1.65
C THR A 420 0.92 17.70 -1.97
N LEU A 421 1.70 18.57 -2.57
CA LEU A 421 1.28 19.82 -3.19
C LEU A 421 1.78 19.82 -4.65
N PRO A 422 0.98 20.26 -5.61
CA PRO A 422 -0.39 20.78 -5.53
C PRO A 422 -1.50 19.74 -5.39
N ASP A 423 -1.25 18.44 -5.71
CA ASP A 423 -2.29 17.43 -5.86
C ASP A 423 -3.18 17.29 -4.61
N GLY A 424 -2.56 17.26 -3.41
CA GLY A 424 -3.28 17.14 -2.14
C GLY A 424 -4.28 18.27 -1.88
N LEU A 425 -3.99 19.48 -2.35
CA LEU A 425 -4.94 20.60 -2.28
C LEU A 425 -6.00 20.47 -3.38
N GLN A 426 -5.58 20.13 -4.61
CA GLN A 426 -6.47 19.98 -5.75
C GLN A 426 -7.54 18.90 -5.55
N ILE A 427 -7.23 17.79 -4.83
CA ILE A 427 -8.25 16.75 -4.61
C ILE A 427 -9.45 17.25 -3.82
N TYR A 428 -9.25 18.17 -2.86
CA TYR A 428 -10.33 18.76 -2.08
C TYR A 428 -11.07 19.89 -2.80
N LEU A 429 -10.42 20.56 -3.77
CA LEU A 429 -10.93 21.70 -4.51
C LEU A 429 -11.47 21.34 -5.91
N ASN A 430 -11.49 20.07 -6.27
CA ASN A 430 -11.87 19.61 -7.62
C ASN A 430 -13.25 20.08 -8.10
N ARG A 431 -14.17 20.44 -7.18
CA ARG A 431 -15.52 20.95 -7.50
C ARG A 431 -15.65 22.47 -7.44
N ASN A 432 -14.54 23.17 -7.24
CA ASN A 432 -14.49 24.63 -7.07
C ASN A 432 -13.72 25.28 -8.23
N PRO A 433 -14.32 25.48 -9.41
CA PRO A 433 -13.61 25.89 -10.63
C PRO A 433 -13.04 27.32 -10.56
N LYS A 434 -13.50 28.15 -9.61
CA LYS A 434 -12.97 29.51 -9.40
C LYS A 434 -11.69 29.51 -8.57
N ILE A 435 -11.33 28.40 -7.94
CA ILE A 435 -10.08 28.24 -7.19
C ILE A 435 -9.07 27.50 -8.08
N ILE A 436 -8.06 28.22 -8.52
CA ILE A 436 -7.01 27.72 -9.40
C ILE A 436 -5.76 27.44 -8.55
N VAL A 437 -5.32 26.20 -8.51
CA VAL A 437 -4.11 25.77 -7.79
C VAL A 437 -3.00 25.50 -8.80
N ILE A 438 -1.87 26.20 -8.66
CA ILE A 438 -0.71 26.10 -9.55
C ILE A 438 0.56 25.74 -8.77
N GLY A 439 1.40 24.89 -9.33
CA GLY A 439 2.75 24.64 -8.83
C GLY A 439 3.68 25.77 -9.22
N VAL A 440 4.44 26.31 -8.25
CA VAL A 440 5.27 27.50 -8.47
C VAL A 440 6.77 27.29 -8.24
N GLY A 441 7.20 26.06 -7.95
CA GLY A 441 8.60 25.69 -7.75
C GLY A 441 8.84 24.96 -6.43
N LEU A 442 10.01 24.29 -6.33
CA LEU A 442 10.34 23.48 -5.15
C LEU A 442 10.90 24.27 -3.98
N ASN A 443 11.68 25.31 -4.26
CA ASN A 443 12.29 26.19 -3.25
C ASN A 443 12.07 27.62 -3.68
N LEU A 444 11.46 28.42 -2.80
CA LEU A 444 11.10 29.80 -3.12
C LEU A 444 12.09 30.77 -2.48
N ASN A 445 12.76 31.55 -3.33
CA ASN A 445 13.64 32.65 -2.96
C ASN A 445 12.98 34.03 -3.24
N GLU A 446 11.94 34.04 -4.08
CA GLU A 446 11.20 35.21 -4.51
C GLU A 446 9.73 34.87 -4.75
N VAL A 447 8.86 35.83 -4.86
CA VAL A 447 7.46 35.62 -5.24
C VAL A 447 7.41 35.22 -6.71
N PRO A 448 6.82 34.08 -7.05
CA PRO A 448 6.69 33.65 -8.44
C PRO A 448 5.91 34.63 -9.29
N GLU A 449 6.40 34.91 -10.51
CA GLU A 449 5.80 35.85 -11.45
C GLU A 449 4.31 35.60 -11.69
N SER A 450 3.92 34.32 -11.83
CA SER A 450 2.52 33.91 -11.99
C SER A 450 1.60 34.31 -10.85
N LEU A 451 2.12 34.45 -9.61
CA LEU A 451 1.37 34.94 -8.47
C LEU A 451 1.29 36.48 -8.48
N LEU A 452 2.36 37.18 -8.89
CA LEU A 452 2.36 38.63 -9.06
C LEU A 452 1.37 39.04 -10.15
N GLU A 453 1.40 38.40 -11.30
CA GLU A 453 0.45 38.65 -12.39
C GLU A 453 -1.00 38.42 -11.94
N SER A 454 -1.25 37.31 -11.20
CA SER A 454 -2.56 37.03 -10.64
C SER A 454 -3.04 38.16 -9.72
N LYS A 455 -2.16 38.67 -8.86
CA LYS A 455 -2.46 39.79 -7.96
C LYS A 455 -2.77 41.09 -8.72
N ILE A 456 -1.95 41.42 -9.72
CA ILE A 456 -2.15 42.60 -10.59
C ILE A 456 -3.49 42.50 -11.34
N ALA A 457 -3.89 41.29 -11.75
CA ALA A 457 -5.19 41.03 -12.38
C ALA A 457 -6.40 41.16 -11.42
N GLY A 458 -6.18 41.49 -10.15
CA GLY A 458 -7.23 41.70 -9.13
C GLY A 458 -7.78 40.43 -8.51
N ASN A 459 -7.13 39.29 -8.73
CA ASN A 459 -7.49 38.01 -8.08
C ASN A 459 -7.06 38.00 -6.61
N LYS A 460 -7.76 37.20 -5.78
CA LYS A 460 -7.24 36.83 -4.46
C LYS A 460 -6.12 35.81 -4.65
N THR A 461 -4.93 36.13 -4.18
CA THR A 461 -3.73 35.33 -4.44
C THR A 461 -3.12 34.85 -3.15
N TYR A 462 -2.88 33.55 -3.07
CA TYR A 462 -2.38 32.85 -1.88
C TYR A 462 -1.16 31.99 -2.22
N LEU A 463 -0.38 31.64 -1.18
CA LEU A 463 0.74 30.71 -1.26
C LEU A 463 0.63 29.67 -0.14
N VAL A 464 0.80 28.40 -0.48
CA VAL A 464 0.87 27.26 0.45
C VAL A 464 2.21 26.56 0.28
N ILE A 465 3.02 26.54 1.33
CA ILE A 465 4.40 26.04 1.26
C ILE A 465 4.86 25.44 2.58
N ASN A 466 5.66 24.38 2.54
CA ASN A 466 6.36 23.88 3.72
C ASN A 466 7.51 24.83 4.10
N LYS A 467 7.69 25.06 5.40
CA LYS A 467 8.69 25.99 5.95
C LYS A 467 10.10 25.68 5.42
N SER A 468 10.49 24.43 5.34
CA SER A 468 11.80 24.00 4.84
C SER A 468 12.08 24.43 3.39
N ARG A 469 11.04 24.74 2.61
CA ARG A 469 11.12 25.11 1.19
C ARG A 469 11.02 26.63 0.95
N LEU A 470 10.65 27.41 1.96
CA LEU A 470 10.71 28.87 1.92
C LEU A 470 12.10 29.30 2.36
N LYS A 471 12.90 29.85 1.43
CA LYS A 471 14.32 30.17 1.65
C LYS A 471 14.59 31.60 2.02
N VAL A 472 13.57 32.45 1.96
CA VAL A 472 13.63 33.90 2.29
C VAL A 472 12.52 34.20 3.28
N ASP A 473 12.76 35.22 4.10
CA ASP A 473 11.78 35.71 5.07
C ASP A 473 10.49 36.18 4.37
N SER A 474 9.35 35.74 4.86
CA SER A 474 8.02 36.04 4.29
C SER A 474 7.73 37.54 4.20
N ASP A 475 8.21 38.32 5.18
CA ASP A 475 7.98 39.77 5.22
C ASP A 475 8.65 40.47 4.04
N LYS A 476 9.83 40.00 3.62
CA LYS A 476 10.54 40.55 2.44
C LYS A 476 9.83 40.20 1.13
N LEU A 477 8.98 39.22 1.13
CA LEU A 477 8.20 38.76 -0.02
C LEU A 477 6.79 39.39 -0.07
N GLY A 478 6.42 40.25 0.87
CA GLY A 478 5.07 40.82 0.95
C GLY A 478 3.99 39.76 1.21
N LEU A 479 4.35 38.69 1.94
CA LEU A 479 3.46 37.58 2.31
C LEU A 479 2.91 37.79 3.71
N GLU A 480 1.59 37.82 3.85
CA GLU A 480 0.91 37.87 5.15
C GLU A 480 0.53 36.45 5.58
N LEU A 481 1.01 36.00 6.73
CA LEU A 481 0.70 34.70 7.28
C LEU A 481 -0.76 34.64 7.75
N ILE A 482 -1.57 33.76 7.13
CA ILE A 482 -2.95 33.49 7.54
C ILE A 482 -2.99 32.36 8.58
N ALA A 483 -2.28 31.27 8.33
CA ALA A 483 -2.27 30.11 9.21
C ALA A 483 -0.98 29.30 9.07
N SER A 484 -0.65 28.56 10.13
CA SER A 484 0.45 27.61 10.15
C SER A 484 -0.01 26.28 10.76
N TYR A 485 0.41 25.18 10.17
CA TYR A 485 0.01 23.84 10.59
C TYR A 485 1.25 23.00 10.88
N ASN A 486 1.43 22.68 12.16
CA ASN A 486 2.56 21.89 12.64
C ASN A 486 2.38 20.42 12.26
N LYS A 487 3.41 19.82 11.67
CA LYS A 487 3.48 18.35 11.50
C LYS A 487 3.96 17.68 12.78
N SER A 488 4.03 16.36 12.82
CA SER A 488 4.59 15.69 13.99
C SER A 488 6.07 16.04 14.17
N PRO A 489 6.56 16.19 15.42
CA PRO A 489 7.98 16.42 15.68
C PRO A 489 8.85 15.29 15.14
N ARG A 490 9.99 15.66 14.55
CA ARG A 490 11.02 14.71 14.09
C ARG A 490 11.62 13.99 15.28
N LYS A 491 11.55 12.66 15.27
CA LYS A 491 12.11 11.85 16.38
C LYS A 491 13.60 11.59 16.24
N ASP A 492 14.12 11.58 15.03
CA ASP A 492 15.52 11.29 14.77
C ASP A 492 16.33 12.59 14.67
N ILE A 493 16.94 12.94 15.79
CA ILE A 493 17.80 14.14 15.91
C ILE A 493 19.05 14.11 15.04
N ASN A 494 19.47 12.93 14.58
CA ASN A 494 20.64 12.74 13.71
C ASN A 494 20.26 12.73 12.22
N SER A 495 18.97 12.92 11.89
CA SER A 495 18.56 12.99 10.49
C SER A 495 19.04 14.27 9.83
N SER A 496 19.33 14.18 8.53
CA SER A 496 19.65 15.35 7.70
C SER A 496 18.54 16.39 7.75
N GLU A 497 17.28 15.93 7.79
CA GLU A 497 16.09 16.77 7.88
C GLU A 497 16.04 17.52 9.21
N TYR A 498 16.36 16.87 10.33
CA TYR A 498 16.43 17.53 11.64
C TYR A 498 17.55 18.57 11.70
N ILE A 499 18.74 18.18 11.23
CA ILE A 499 19.93 19.06 11.26
C ILE A 499 19.72 20.31 10.39
N ASN A 500 19.15 20.14 9.18
CA ASN A 500 19.00 21.23 8.22
C ASN A 500 17.74 22.08 8.43
N ASN A 501 16.63 21.47 8.91
CA ASN A 501 15.31 22.10 8.94
C ASN A 501 14.73 22.21 10.36
N GLY A 502 15.49 21.78 11.39
CA GLY A 502 15.08 21.85 12.80
C GLY A 502 14.14 20.72 13.23
N PRO A 503 13.55 20.84 14.43
CA PRO A 503 12.86 19.74 15.11
C PRO A 503 11.48 19.41 14.50
N GLN A 504 10.91 20.30 13.67
CA GLN A 504 9.54 20.13 13.20
C GLN A 504 9.33 20.85 11.87
N GLU A 505 8.64 20.18 10.94
CA GLU A 505 8.17 20.79 9.71
C GLU A 505 6.82 21.48 9.94
N VAL A 506 6.55 22.55 9.19
CA VAL A 506 5.33 23.36 9.29
C VAL A 506 4.81 23.67 7.89
N LEU A 507 3.53 23.44 7.65
CA LEU A 507 2.86 23.97 6.46
C LEU A 507 2.43 25.40 6.74
N LEU A 508 2.88 26.32 5.90
CA LEU A 508 2.58 27.75 5.98
C LEU A 508 1.57 28.13 4.89
N PHE A 509 0.59 28.94 5.27
CA PHE A 509 -0.44 29.45 4.38
C PHE A 509 -0.45 30.98 4.43
N PHE A 510 -0.18 31.60 3.29
CA PHE A 510 -0.03 33.07 3.17
C PHE A 510 -1.05 33.66 2.18
N GLU A 511 -1.40 34.92 2.40
CA GLU A 511 -1.99 35.81 1.39
C GLU A 511 -0.91 36.76 0.83
N LEU A 512 -0.91 36.97 -0.48
CA LEU A 512 -0.02 37.94 -1.14
C LEU A 512 -0.64 39.35 -1.05
N LYS A 513 0.06 40.27 -0.35
CA LYS A 513 -0.37 41.66 -0.20
C LYS A 513 -0.09 42.51 -1.42
#